data_7230c2e3f8e2d2dea9108a949978f752
#
_entry.id   7230c2e3f8e2d2dea9108a949978f752
#
_cell.length_a   1.000
_cell.length_b   1.000
_cell.length_c   1.000
_cell.angle_alpha   90.00
_cell.angle_beta   90.00
_cell.angle_gamma   90.00
#
_symmetry.space_group_name_H-M   'P 1'
#
loop_
_entity.id
_entity.type
_entity.pdbx_description
1 polymer ?
#
loop_
_entity_poly.entity_id
_entity_poly.type
_entity_poly.pdbx_seq_one_letter_code
_entity_poly.pdbx_strand_id
1 'polypeptide(L)'
;SFKRTDFKGQVIFSSSIQEERNNTFGNSKKAARQIFTNWASLFEGRFQGLIIPNVFGPFGVPFYNSVISTFCHQLVNNENPNIQTDASLNLIYINDFKKRILDLFGTDTQECINVEHTNSYKVSEILDLLIKFKNKYFEYGEILSFNNQFEINLFNTFRSYINLKTHFPIKYKNNIDERGNFVEIIRLESGGQVSFSTTKNGITRGNHFHTRKIERFSVIKGEALIQIRKIGTTEVFNYYLTGEQPAYVDMPIWYTHNIKNIGEEELYTIFWINEFYDSNDPDTYFETV
;
A
#
# COMPACT_ATOMS: atom_id res chain seq x y z
N SER A 1 19.77 20.64 22.70
CA SER A 1 18.65 20.04 23.45
C SER A 1 17.61 21.12 23.73
N PHE A 2 16.35 20.78 23.84
CA PHE A 2 15.21 21.69 24.05
C PHE A 2 15.40 22.65 25.25
N LYS A 3 16.11 22.22 26.30
CA LYS A 3 16.46 23.07 27.44
C LYS A 3 17.36 24.25 27.08
N ARG A 4 18.19 24.12 26.01
CA ARG A 4 19.16 25.16 25.63
C ARG A 4 18.61 26.14 24.62
N THR A 5 17.50 25.80 23.92
CA THR A 5 16.98 26.54 22.78
C THR A 5 15.68 27.29 23.09
N ASP A 6 15.18 27.26 24.33
CA ASP A 6 13.86 27.82 24.71
C ASP A 6 12.73 27.37 23.76
N PHE A 7 12.73 26.09 23.41
CA PHE A 7 11.81 25.52 22.46
C PHE A 7 10.36 25.59 22.93
N LYS A 8 9.51 26.31 22.22
CA LYS A 8 8.08 26.50 22.49
C LYS A 8 7.17 25.66 21.59
N GLY A 9 7.73 24.79 20.77
CA GLY A 9 6.98 23.96 19.83
C GLY A 9 6.25 22.81 20.51
N GLN A 10 5.41 22.12 19.72
CA GLN A 10 4.74 20.89 20.10
C GLN A 10 5.64 19.68 19.83
N VAL A 11 5.69 18.74 20.77
CA VAL A 11 6.38 17.45 20.62
C VAL A 11 5.34 16.34 20.64
N ILE A 12 5.22 15.61 19.52
CA ILE A 12 4.43 14.38 19.44
C ILE A 12 5.41 13.21 19.42
N PHE A 13 5.36 12.35 20.41
CA PHE A 13 6.30 11.23 20.58
C PHE A 13 5.62 9.90 20.32
N SER A 14 6.12 9.14 19.35
CA SER A 14 5.66 7.78 19.06
C SER A 14 6.22 6.79 20.05
N SER A 15 5.41 6.38 21.02
CA SER A 15 5.70 5.25 21.89
C SER A 15 4.98 3.98 21.42
N SER A 16 4.88 2.96 22.22
CA SER A 16 4.34 1.65 21.84
C SER A 16 3.65 0.98 23.00
N ILE A 17 2.62 0.17 22.72
CA ILE A 17 2.05 -0.77 23.70
C ILE A 17 3.10 -1.71 24.30
N GLN A 18 4.27 -1.83 23.69
CA GLN A 18 5.39 -2.62 24.23
C GLN A 18 6.09 -1.97 25.45
N GLU A 19 5.75 -0.72 25.82
CA GLU A 19 6.26 -0.10 27.07
C GLU A 19 5.98 -0.95 28.31
N GLU A 20 4.92 -1.76 28.28
CA GLU A 20 4.55 -2.65 29.39
C GLU A 20 5.37 -3.94 29.41
N ARG A 21 6.14 -4.22 28.35
CA ARG A 21 6.99 -5.41 28.27
C ARG A 21 8.36 -5.11 28.87
N ASN A 22 8.83 -6.02 29.72
CA ASN A 22 10.19 -5.93 30.28
C ASN A 22 11.25 -6.37 29.25
N ASN A 23 11.48 -5.52 28.24
CA ASN A 23 12.53 -5.71 27.23
C ASN A 23 13.19 -4.35 26.91
N THR A 24 14.35 -4.39 26.26
CA THR A 24 15.15 -3.18 25.96
C THR A 24 14.37 -2.16 25.16
N PHE A 25 13.57 -2.58 24.17
CA PHE A 25 12.77 -1.68 23.36
C PHE A 25 11.66 -1.00 24.16
N GLY A 26 10.83 -1.75 24.89
CA GLY A 26 9.75 -1.21 25.71
C GLY A 26 10.29 -0.26 26.80
N ASN A 27 11.34 -0.67 27.49
CA ASN A 27 11.97 0.15 28.52
C ASN A 27 12.53 1.46 27.95
N SER A 28 13.15 1.44 26.76
CA SER A 28 13.68 2.64 26.11
C SER A 28 12.56 3.61 25.68
N LYS A 29 11.44 3.10 25.16
CA LYS A 29 10.27 3.92 24.80
C LYS A 29 9.64 4.58 26.01
N LYS A 30 9.44 3.82 27.09
CA LYS A 30 8.92 4.34 28.38
C LYS A 30 9.81 5.42 28.97
N ALA A 31 11.12 5.19 29.02
CA ALA A 31 12.08 6.17 29.53
C ALA A 31 12.09 7.46 28.69
N ALA A 32 12.08 7.34 27.36
CA ALA A 32 12.03 8.50 26.47
C ALA A 32 10.73 9.31 26.66
N ARG A 33 9.57 8.65 26.76
CA ARG A 33 8.30 9.31 27.05
C ARG A 33 8.33 10.07 28.38
N GLN A 34 8.86 9.46 29.43
CA GLN A 34 9.01 10.11 30.75
C GLN A 34 9.91 11.34 30.68
N ILE A 35 11.01 11.31 29.92
CA ILE A 35 11.90 12.47 29.72
C ILE A 35 11.13 13.64 29.10
N PHE A 36 10.31 13.38 28.05
CA PHE A 36 9.52 14.44 27.41
C PHE A 36 8.39 14.94 28.30
N THR A 37 7.73 14.06 29.07
CA THR A 37 6.71 14.45 30.06
C THR A 37 7.32 15.40 31.12
N ASN A 38 8.49 15.06 31.68
CA ASN A 38 9.18 15.88 32.63
C ASN A 38 9.64 17.22 32.01
N TRP A 39 10.13 17.20 30.76
CA TRP A 39 10.47 18.43 30.06
C TRP A 39 9.23 19.34 29.89
N ALA A 40 8.11 18.82 29.47
CA ALA A 40 6.89 19.59 29.25
C ALA A 40 6.41 20.24 30.55
N SER A 41 6.44 19.51 31.68
CA SER A 41 6.05 20.01 32.99
C SER A 41 6.98 21.12 33.55
N LEU A 42 8.30 21.02 33.26
CA LEU A 42 9.30 21.97 33.77
C LEU A 42 9.44 23.26 32.94
N PHE A 43 9.09 23.20 31.67
CA PHE A 43 9.35 24.27 30.69
C PHE A 43 8.08 24.74 29.94
N GLU A 44 6.89 24.38 30.45
CA GLU A 44 5.61 24.72 29.85
C GLU A 44 5.53 24.33 28.36
N GLY A 45 6.22 23.23 28.00
CA GLY A 45 6.25 22.71 26.65
C GLY A 45 4.97 21.92 26.31
N ARG A 46 4.57 21.87 25.04
CA ARG A 46 3.45 21.05 24.58
C ARG A 46 3.95 19.65 24.23
N PHE A 47 3.44 18.62 24.92
CA PHE A 47 3.87 17.24 24.72
C PHE A 47 2.70 16.28 24.66
N GLN A 48 2.71 15.39 23.66
CA GLN A 48 1.78 14.29 23.52
C GLN A 48 2.56 12.99 23.29
N GLY A 49 2.44 12.06 24.22
CA GLY A 49 3.04 10.72 24.11
C GLY A 49 2.02 9.72 23.58
N LEU A 50 2.22 9.17 22.40
CA LEU A 50 1.30 8.22 21.76
C LEU A 50 1.72 6.80 22.09
N ILE A 51 0.86 6.05 22.79
CA ILE A 51 1.01 4.59 22.96
C ILE A 51 0.32 3.91 21.79
N ILE A 52 1.14 3.46 20.82
CA ILE A 52 0.69 3.03 19.50
C ILE A 52 0.59 1.50 19.48
N PRO A 53 -0.54 0.92 18.96
CA PRO A 53 -0.66 -0.50 18.72
C PRO A 53 0.25 -0.96 17.56
N ASN A 54 0.12 -2.22 17.11
CA ASN A 54 0.89 -2.71 15.97
C ASN A 54 0.44 -1.99 14.69
N VAL A 55 1.31 -1.15 14.14
CA VAL A 55 1.08 -0.46 12.87
C VAL A 55 1.43 -1.37 11.71
N PHE A 56 0.58 -1.42 10.69
CA PHE A 56 0.87 -2.09 9.44
C PHE A 56 0.54 -1.20 8.24
N GLY A 57 1.13 -1.51 7.09
CA GLY A 57 0.93 -0.76 5.85
C GLY A 57 2.04 -1.01 4.83
N PRO A 58 1.93 -0.41 3.64
CA PRO A 58 2.91 -0.56 2.58
C PRO A 58 4.31 -0.11 3.03
N PHE A 59 5.33 -0.75 2.45
CA PHE A 59 6.75 -0.38 2.60
C PHE A 59 7.35 -0.54 4.00
N GLY A 60 6.71 -1.29 4.90
CA GLY A 60 7.30 -1.65 6.18
C GLY A 60 8.59 -2.47 5.97
N VAL A 61 9.56 -2.33 6.89
CA VAL A 61 10.83 -3.07 6.80
C VAL A 61 10.60 -4.51 7.24
N PRO A 62 10.87 -5.52 6.39
CA PRO A 62 10.78 -6.93 6.77
C PRO A 62 11.80 -7.27 7.87
N PHE A 63 11.50 -8.29 8.67
CA PHE A 63 12.35 -8.76 9.78
C PHE A 63 12.67 -7.70 10.84
N TYR A 64 11.89 -6.62 10.85
CA TYR A 64 12.01 -5.55 11.84
C TYR A 64 10.63 -5.13 12.36
N ASN A 65 10.30 -5.49 13.59
CA ASN A 65 9.11 -5.07 14.35
C ASN A 65 7.71 -5.25 13.69
N SER A 66 7.60 -5.92 12.55
CA SER A 66 6.31 -6.17 11.88
C SER A 66 6.26 -7.57 11.30
N VAL A 67 5.42 -8.41 11.89
CA VAL A 67 5.16 -9.76 11.38
C VAL A 67 4.48 -9.71 9.99
N ILE A 68 3.57 -8.76 9.77
CA ILE A 68 2.89 -8.58 8.48
C ILE A 68 3.90 -8.26 7.38
N SER A 69 4.81 -7.30 7.62
CA SER A 69 5.87 -6.95 6.67
C SER A 69 6.78 -8.14 6.34
N THR A 70 7.13 -8.90 7.37
CA THR A 70 7.97 -10.11 7.23
C THR A 70 7.25 -11.18 6.40
N PHE A 71 5.99 -11.49 6.70
CA PHE A 71 5.21 -12.48 5.96
C PHE A 71 4.97 -12.07 4.50
N CYS A 72 4.64 -10.80 4.25
CA CYS A 72 4.49 -10.30 2.89
C CYS A 72 5.78 -10.50 2.08
N HIS A 73 6.93 -10.10 2.65
CA HIS A 73 8.23 -10.27 2.01
C HIS A 73 8.54 -11.74 1.73
N GLN A 74 8.38 -12.61 2.72
CA GLN A 74 8.65 -14.03 2.59
C GLN A 74 7.79 -14.68 1.50
N LEU A 75 6.48 -14.39 1.48
CA LEU A 75 5.56 -15.01 0.53
C LEU A 75 5.86 -14.60 -0.93
N VAL A 76 6.16 -13.33 -1.20
CA VAL A 76 6.50 -12.89 -2.58
C VAL A 76 7.86 -13.39 -3.04
N ASN A 77 8.75 -13.76 -2.12
CA ASN A 77 10.06 -14.39 -2.41
C ASN A 77 10.02 -15.92 -2.35
N ASN A 78 8.82 -16.54 -2.26
CA ASN A 78 8.64 -17.98 -2.15
C ASN A 78 9.33 -18.62 -0.92
N GLU A 79 9.49 -17.85 0.14
CA GLU A 79 9.91 -18.34 1.45
C GLU A 79 8.69 -18.82 2.24
N ASN A 80 8.90 -19.72 3.21
CA ASN A 80 7.85 -20.25 4.07
C ASN A 80 7.80 -19.46 5.39
N PRO A 81 6.75 -18.65 5.64
CA PRO A 81 6.57 -18.00 6.91
C PRO A 81 6.41 -19.02 8.04
N ASN A 82 6.99 -18.70 9.21
CA ASN A 82 6.86 -19.53 10.42
C ASN A 82 6.27 -18.71 11.56
N ILE A 83 5.22 -19.27 12.19
CA ILE A 83 4.57 -18.68 13.36
C ILE A 83 5.25 -19.21 14.61
N GLN A 84 6.01 -18.37 15.31
CA GLN A 84 6.61 -18.72 16.59
C GLN A 84 5.58 -18.72 17.73
N THR A 85 4.68 -17.75 17.72
CA THR A 85 3.59 -17.60 18.70
C THR A 85 2.36 -17.08 18.01
N ASP A 86 1.25 -17.81 18.09
CA ASP A 86 -0.03 -17.39 17.52
C ASP A 86 -0.78 -16.43 18.47
N ALA A 87 -0.22 -15.24 18.64
CA ALA A 87 -0.81 -14.21 19.48
C ALA A 87 -1.87 -13.39 18.72
N SER A 88 -2.85 -12.87 19.44
CA SER A 88 -3.76 -11.86 18.92
C SER A 88 -3.05 -10.51 18.87
N LEU A 89 -3.10 -9.84 17.72
CA LEU A 89 -2.49 -8.54 17.47
C LEU A 89 -3.56 -7.46 17.36
N ASN A 90 -3.41 -6.42 18.15
CA ASN A 90 -4.16 -5.18 17.97
C ASN A 90 -3.47 -4.33 16.90
N LEU A 91 -4.19 -4.05 15.81
CA LEU A 91 -3.65 -3.51 14.57
C LEU A 91 -4.27 -2.16 14.23
N ILE A 92 -3.46 -1.25 13.69
CA ILE A 92 -3.91 -0.02 13.05
C ILE A 92 -3.21 0.15 11.70
N TYR A 93 -3.98 0.49 10.67
CA TYR A 93 -3.43 0.77 9.35
C TYR A 93 -2.74 2.13 9.33
N ILE A 94 -1.63 2.25 8.62
CA ILE A 94 -0.81 3.47 8.61
C ILE A 94 -1.59 4.73 8.22
N ASN A 95 -2.56 4.64 7.30
CA ASN A 95 -3.39 5.79 6.92
C ASN A 95 -4.35 6.21 8.03
N ASP A 96 -4.88 5.27 8.82
CA ASP A 96 -5.73 5.59 9.97
C ASP A 96 -4.89 6.21 11.09
N PHE A 97 -3.69 5.68 11.31
CA PHE A 97 -2.74 6.27 12.25
C PHE A 97 -2.31 7.69 11.84
N LYS A 98 -2.05 7.91 10.54
CA LYS A 98 -1.76 9.25 10.01
C LYS A 98 -2.87 10.25 10.32
N LYS A 99 -4.14 9.88 10.13
CA LYS A 99 -5.29 10.75 10.46
C LYS A 99 -5.25 11.13 11.94
N ARG A 100 -5.06 10.14 12.84
CA ARG A 100 -4.95 10.39 14.29
C ARG A 100 -3.83 11.38 14.64
N ILE A 101 -2.66 11.27 13.99
CA ILE A 101 -1.57 12.23 14.20
C ILE A 101 -1.95 13.63 13.73
N LEU A 102 -2.58 13.75 12.57
CA LEU A 102 -2.97 15.06 12.02
C LEU A 102 -3.98 15.78 12.92
N ASP A 103 -4.89 15.06 13.55
CA ASP A 103 -5.89 15.61 14.48
C ASP A 103 -5.25 16.18 15.75
N LEU A 104 -4.00 15.80 16.06
CA LEU A 104 -3.27 16.28 17.24
C LEU A 104 -2.49 17.57 17.00
N PHE A 105 -2.28 17.97 15.74
CA PHE A 105 -1.54 19.20 15.46
C PHE A 105 -2.32 20.43 15.93
N GLY A 106 -1.63 21.29 16.67
CA GLY A 106 -2.22 22.52 17.19
C GLY A 106 -3.09 22.37 18.44
N THR A 107 -3.26 21.14 18.97
CA THR A 107 -3.95 20.94 20.25
C THR A 107 -3.00 21.25 21.41
N ASP A 108 -3.53 21.89 22.46
CA ASP A 108 -2.73 22.31 23.64
C ASP A 108 -2.72 21.28 24.78
N THR A 109 -3.26 20.07 24.54
CA THR A 109 -3.34 19.03 25.56
C THR A 109 -1.96 18.42 25.83
N GLN A 110 -1.57 18.36 27.09
CA GLN A 110 -0.43 17.57 27.58
C GLN A 110 -0.97 16.20 28.01
N GLU A 111 -0.87 15.18 27.17
CA GLU A 111 -1.47 13.88 27.45
C GLU A 111 -0.61 12.71 26.98
N CYS A 112 -0.74 11.60 27.72
CA CYS A 112 -0.38 10.29 27.21
C CYS A 112 -1.63 9.67 26.56
N ILE A 113 -1.60 9.52 25.24
CA ILE A 113 -2.74 9.10 24.43
C ILE A 113 -2.57 7.65 24.04
N ASN A 114 -3.49 6.79 24.46
CA ASN A 114 -3.61 5.44 23.93
C ASN A 114 -4.28 5.50 22.56
N VAL A 115 -3.53 5.20 21.51
CA VAL A 115 -4.07 5.12 20.15
C VAL A 115 -4.89 3.84 20.03
N GLU A 116 -6.18 4.00 19.77
CA GLU A 116 -7.08 2.86 19.59
C GLU A 116 -6.72 2.09 18.30
N HIS A 117 -6.68 0.76 18.41
CA HIS A 117 -6.55 -0.11 17.27
C HIS A 117 -7.87 -0.18 16.47
N THR A 118 -7.78 -0.44 15.18
CA THR A 118 -8.96 -0.57 14.32
C THR A 118 -9.40 -2.02 14.15
N ASN A 119 -8.48 -2.97 14.33
CA ASN A 119 -8.74 -4.40 14.12
C ASN A 119 -7.91 -5.25 15.08
N SER A 120 -8.41 -6.47 15.38
CA SER A 120 -7.69 -7.50 16.11
C SER A 120 -7.76 -8.82 15.36
N TYR A 121 -6.60 -9.42 15.08
CA TYR A 121 -6.47 -10.70 14.38
C TYR A 121 -5.35 -11.53 15.00
N LYS A 122 -5.51 -12.87 14.97
CA LYS A 122 -4.41 -13.77 15.27
C LYS A 122 -3.37 -13.74 14.17
N VAL A 123 -2.12 -14.05 14.52
CA VAL A 123 -1.03 -14.14 13.54
C VAL A 123 -1.34 -15.18 12.46
N SER A 124 -1.96 -16.31 12.83
CA SER A 124 -2.41 -17.36 11.89
C SER A 124 -3.46 -16.84 10.90
N GLU A 125 -4.47 -16.11 11.37
CA GLU A 125 -5.52 -15.57 10.51
C GLU A 125 -4.96 -14.59 9.48
N ILE A 126 -3.98 -13.79 9.89
CA ILE A 126 -3.26 -12.86 8.98
C ILE A 126 -2.48 -13.66 7.93
N LEU A 127 -1.76 -14.70 8.35
CA LEU A 127 -0.98 -15.52 7.43
C LEU A 127 -1.87 -16.23 6.42
N ASP A 128 -3.02 -16.76 6.82
CA ASP A 128 -3.98 -17.43 5.94
C ASP A 128 -4.50 -16.48 4.84
N LEU A 129 -4.81 -15.22 5.21
CA LEU A 129 -5.19 -14.20 4.23
C LEU A 129 -4.05 -13.89 3.26
N LEU A 130 -2.82 -13.75 3.74
CA LEU A 130 -1.66 -13.47 2.89
C LEU A 130 -1.33 -14.65 1.96
N ILE A 131 -1.48 -15.89 2.41
CA ILE A 131 -1.36 -17.10 1.57
C ILE A 131 -2.45 -17.09 0.47
N LYS A 132 -3.69 -16.75 0.82
CA LYS A 132 -4.77 -16.60 -0.16
C LYS A 132 -4.42 -15.54 -1.21
N PHE A 133 -3.83 -14.39 -0.82
CA PHE A 133 -3.38 -13.34 -1.74
C PHE A 133 -2.26 -13.84 -2.66
N LYS A 134 -1.28 -14.56 -2.11
CA LYS A 134 -0.23 -15.18 -2.91
C LYS A 134 -0.83 -16.13 -3.95
N ASN A 135 -1.59 -17.12 -3.51
CA ASN A 135 -2.07 -18.19 -4.37
C ASN A 135 -3.03 -17.70 -5.47
N LYS A 136 -3.90 -16.74 -5.17
CA LYS A 136 -4.88 -16.26 -6.16
C LYS A 136 -4.37 -15.10 -6.99
N TYR A 137 -3.91 -14.03 -6.34
CA TYR A 137 -3.51 -12.82 -7.04
C TYR A 137 -2.09 -12.91 -7.60
N PHE A 138 -1.11 -13.22 -6.74
CA PHE A 138 0.29 -13.17 -7.16
C PHE A 138 0.63 -14.25 -8.19
N GLU A 139 0.09 -15.46 -8.05
CA GLU A 139 0.37 -16.57 -8.96
C GLU A 139 -0.55 -16.59 -10.20
N TYR A 140 -1.84 -16.28 -10.03
CA TYR A 140 -2.83 -16.42 -11.12
C TYR A 140 -3.43 -15.10 -11.60
N GLY A 141 -3.13 -13.97 -10.98
CA GLY A 141 -3.66 -12.67 -11.35
C GLY A 141 -5.16 -12.51 -11.11
N GLU A 142 -5.77 -13.37 -10.29
CA GLU A 142 -7.19 -13.29 -9.93
C GLU A 142 -7.41 -12.14 -8.94
N ILE A 143 -8.43 -11.33 -9.16
CA ILE A 143 -8.81 -10.26 -8.26
C ILE A 143 -9.79 -10.80 -7.22
N LEU A 144 -9.38 -10.76 -5.95
CA LEU A 144 -10.14 -11.31 -4.84
C LEU A 144 -11.33 -10.43 -4.43
N SER A 145 -12.35 -11.04 -3.82
CA SER A 145 -13.32 -10.29 -3.02
C SER A 145 -12.77 -10.05 -1.62
N PHE A 146 -13.07 -8.89 -1.07
CA PHE A 146 -12.65 -8.48 0.28
C PHE A 146 -13.89 -8.31 1.15
N ASN A 147 -13.87 -8.89 2.36
CA ASN A 147 -15.01 -8.85 3.27
C ASN A 147 -15.09 -7.53 4.07
N ASN A 148 -13.97 -6.85 4.22
CA ASN A 148 -13.87 -5.64 5.03
C ASN A 148 -12.65 -4.78 4.64
N GLN A 149 -12.56 -3.58 5.21
CA GLN A 149 -11.48 -2.63 4.93
C GLN A 149 -10.09 -3.15 5.38
N PHE A 150 -10.02 -3.98 6.40
CA PHE A 150 -8.76 -4.58 6.83
C PHE A 150 -8.16 -5.48 5.75
N GLU A 151 -8.96 -6.32 5.10
CA GLU A 151 -8.50 -7.19 4.02
C GLU A 151 -7.97 -6.37 2.82
N ILE A 152 -8.66 -5.27 2.45
CA ILE A 152 -8.18 -4.35 1.41
C ILE A 152 -6.84 -3.73 1.80
N ASN A 153 -6.72 -3.24 3.02
CA ASN A 153 -5.51 -2.63 3.55
C ASN A 153 -4.35 -3.64 3.61
N LEU A 154 -4.65 -4.87 4.03
CA LEU A 154 -3.67 -5.96 4.07
C LEU A 154 -3.23 -6.38 2.66
N PHE A 155 -4.15 -6.45 1.70
CA PHE A 155 -3.85 -6.74 0.30
C PHE A 155 -2.98 -5.65 -0.33
N ASN A 156 -3.28 -4.38 -0.11
CA ASN A 156 -2.45 -3.28 -0.57
C ASN A 156 -1.06 -3.29 0.09
N THR A 157 -0.98 -3.70 1.35
CA THR A 157 0.30 -3.93 2.03
C THR A 157 1.06 -5.05 1.34
N PHE A 158 0.45 -6.21 1.09
CA PHE A 158 1.05 -7.35 0.40
C PHE A 158 1.61 -6.96 -0.98
N ARG A 159 0.81 -6.26 -1.79
CA ARG A 159 1.21 -5.82 -3.14
C ARG A 159 2.45 -4.92 -3.13
N SER A 160 2.68 -4.15 -2.07
CA SER A 160 3.84 -3.25 -1.97
C SER A 160 5.19 -3.98 -1.86
N TYR A 161 5.18 -5.30 -1.62
CA TYR A 161 6.38 -6.14 -1.59
C TYR A 161 6.69 -6.84 -2.91
N ILE A 162 5.77 -6.77 -3.88
CA ILE A 162 5.98 -7.37 -5.21
C ILE A 162 7.12 -6.65 -5.93
N ASN A 163 8.06 -7.40 -6.45
CA ASN A 163 9.16 -6.86 -7.24
C ASN A 163 8.63 -6.45 -8.63
N LEU A 164 8.39 -5.16 -8.83
CA LEU A 164 7.82 -4.63 -10.06
C LEU A 164 8.69 -4.87 -11.30
N LYS A 165 10.02 -4.94 -11.12
CA LYS A 165 10.94 -5.18 -12.26
C LYS A 165 10.77 -6.57 -12.88
N THR A 166 10.43 -7.57 -12.07
CA THR A 166 10.40 -8.96 -12.51
C THR A 166 9.00 -9.54 -12.63
N HIS A 167 8.02 -8.93 -11.95
CA HIS A 167 6.66 -9.46 -11.93
C HIS A 167 5.82 -8.97 -13.11
N PHE A 168 5.96 -7.72 -13.50
CA PHE A 168 5.20 -7.12 -14.61
C PHE A 168 6.07 -6.89 -15.85
N PRO A 169 5.48 -6.87 -17.07
CA PRO A 169 4.08 -7.15 -17.37
C PRO A 169 3.76 -8.65 -17.34
N ILE A 170 2.54 -9.00 -16.92
CA ILE A 170 2.06 -10.37 -16.96
C ILE A 170 1.35 -10.62 -18.29
N LYS A 171 1.85 -11.60 -19.05
CA LYS A 171 1.28 -11.98 -20.35
C LYS A 171 0.05 -12.84 -20.15
N TYR A 172 -1.01 -12.53 -20.88
CA TYR A 172 -2.20 -13.35 -20.90
C TYR A 172 -1.99 -14.64 -21.68
N LYS A 173 -2.78 -15.66 -21.34
CA LYS A 173 -2.88 -16.86 -22.16
C LYS A 173 -3.70 -16.53 -23.41
N ASN A 174 -3.05 -16.60 -24.55
CA ASN A 174 -3.70 -16.41 -25.84
C ASN A 174 -4.17 -17.77 -26.39
N ASN A 175 -5.48 -17.95 -26.58
CA ASN A 175 -6.07 -19.14 -27.19
C ASN A 175 -6.39 -18.81 -28.66
N ILE A 176 -5.61 -19.39 -29.56
CA ILE A 176 -5.69 -19.13 -31.02
C ILE A 176 -6.33 -20.35 -31.70
N ASP A 177 -7.34 -20.13 -32.55
CA ASP A 177 -7.89 -21.10 -33.47
C ASP A 177 -8.16 -20.45 -34.85
N GLU A 178 -8.78 -21.19 -35.77
CA GLU A 178 -9.10 -20.71 -37.12
C GLU A 178 -10.06 -19.51 -37.17
N ARG A 179 -10.76 -19.20 -36.09
CA ARG A 179 -11.69 -18.06 -35.94
C ARG A 179 -10.99 -16.80 -35.44
N GLY A 180 -9.77 -16.92 -34.87
CA GLY A 180 -9.00 -15.81 -34.28
C GLY A 180 -8.51 -16.10 -32.87
N ASN A 181 -8.40 -15.03 -32.06
CA ASN A 181 -7.83 -15.07 -30.69
C ASN A 181 -8.91 -14.89 -29.66
N PHE A 182 -8.85 -15.70 -28.58
CA PHE A 182 -9.63 -15.52 -27.38
C PHE A 182 -8.69 -15.36 -26.17
N VAL A 183 -8.84 -14.25 -25.44
CA VAL A 183 -8.02 -13.92 -24.26
C VAL A 183 -8.94 -13.54 -23.11
N GLU A 184 -8.82 -14.25 -21.98
CA GLU A 184 -9.45 -13.85 -20.74
C GLU A 184 -8.62 -12.72 -20.10
N ILE A 185 -9.17 -11.50 -20.07
CA ILE A 185 -8.43 -10.31 -19.62
C ILE A 185 -8.48 -10.14 -18.11
N ILE A 186 -9.59 -10.50 -17.46
CA ILE A 186 -9.75 -10.34 -16.04
C ILE A 186 -10.68 -11.40 -15.45
N ARG A 187 -10.25 -11.98 -14.33
CA ARG A 187 -11.08 -12.87 -13.51
C ARG A 187 -11.28 -12.22 -12.16
N LEU A 188 -12.53 -11.99 -11.77
CA LEU A 188 -12.92 -11.25 -10.59
C LEU A 188 -13.72 -12.14 -9.64
N GLU A 189 -13.41 -12.08 -8.36
CA GLU A 189 -14.30 -12.48 -7.25
C GLU A 189 -15.04 -11.26 -6.67
N SER A 190 -14.58 -10.05 -6.99
CA SER A 190 -15.14 -8.77 -6.52
C SER A 190 -15.78 -7.99 -7.66
N GLY A 191 -16.58 -7.00 -7.31
CA GLY A 191 -17.12 -6.02 -8.24
C GLY A 191 -16.09 -5.01 -8.73
N GLY A 192 -16.54 -3.82 -9.06
CA GLY A 192 -15.74 -2.72 -9.57
C GLY A 192 -16.22 -2.24 -10.92
N GLN A 193 -15.40 -1.41 -11.56
CA GLN A 193 -15.71 -0.80 -12.85
C GLN A 193 -14.69 -1.26 -13.90
N VAL A 194 -15.20 -1.76 -15.04
CA VAL A 194 -14.39 -2.02 -16.23
C VAL A 194 -14.67 -0.93 -17.24
N SER A 195 -13.63 -0.36 -17.80
CA SER A 195 -13.72 0.65 -18.85
C SER A 195 -12.72 0.36 -19.95
N PHE A 196 -13.00 0.86 -21.16
CA PHE A 196 -11.98 0.89 -22.19
C PHE A 196 -11.68 2.32 -22.61
N SER A 197 -10.48 2.56 -23.11
CA SER A 197 -10.12 3.85 -23.69
C SER A 197 -9.36 3.67 -24.99
N THR A 198 -9.49 4.66 -25.85
CA THR A 198 -8.60 4.83 -27.00
C THR A 198 -7.64 5.99 -26.72
N THR A 199 -6.42 5.90 -27.24
CA THR A 199 -5.40 6.92 -27.10
C THR A 199 -4.72 7.15 -28.45
N LYS A 200 -4.77 8.38 -28.94
CA LYS A 200 -4.14 8.77 -30.22
C LYS A 200 -2.61 8.66 -30.14
N ASN A 201 -1.97 8.50 -31.29
CA ASN A 201 -0.51 8.45 -31.40
C ASN A 201 0.17 9.60 -30.62
N GLY A 202 1.23 9.28 -29.88
CA GLY A 202 2.04 10.21 -29.11
C GLY A 202 1.40 10.76 -27.83
N ILE A 203 0.10 10.50 -27.59
CA ILE A 203 -0.61 11.02 -26.43
C ILE A 203 -0.34 10.16 -25.19
N THR A 204 -0.21 10.83 -24.05
CA THR A 204 -0.05 10.23 -22.72
C THR A 204 -1.30 10.49 -21.87
N ARG A 205 -1.79 9.46 -21.17
CA ARG A 205 -2.85 9.53 -20.17
C ARG A 205 -2.30 9.15 -18.80
N GLY A 206 -2.97 9.59 -17.73
CA GLY A 206 -2.57 9.32 -16.36
C GLY A 206 -1.78 10.46 -15.75
N ASN A 207 -0.57 10.22 -15.27
CA ASN A 207 0.21 11.12 -14.40
C ASN A 207 -0.53 11.39 -13.09
N HIS A 208 -0.92 10.31 -12.43
CA HIS A 208 -1.55 10.36 -11.12
C HIS A 208 -1.21 9.11 -10.30
N PHE A 209 -1.49 9.15 -9.01
CA PHE A 209 -1.37 8.01 -8.12
C PHE A 209 -2.63 7.84 -7.26
N HIS A 210 -2.75 6.66 -6.67
CA HIS A 210 -3.81 6.28 -5.75
C HIS A 210 -3.25 5.91 -4.38
N THR A 211 -4.06 6.05 -3.34
CA THR A 211 -3.69 5.67 -1.97
C THR A 211 -4.42 4.42 -1.48
N ARG A 212 -5.51 4.01 -2.17
CA ARG A 212 -6.33 2.83 -1.83
C ARG A 212 -6.81 2.03 -3.03
N LYS A 213 -7.01 2.65 -4.19
CA LYS A 213 -7.53 1.98 -5.38
C LYS A 213 -6.59 0.92 -5.93
N ILE A 214 -7.19 -0.12 -6.48
CA ILE A 214 -6.50 -1.19 -7.19
C ILE A 214 -6.90 -1.06 -8.65
N GLU A 215 -5.93 -0.80 -9.53
CA GLU A 215 -6.17 -0.68 -10.96
C GLU A 215 -5.35 -1.71 -11.74
N ARG A 216 -5.94 -2.21 -12.84
CA ARG A 216 -5.27 -3.04 -13.83
C ARG A 216 -5.43 -2.42 -15.21
N PHE A 217 -4.31 -2.21 -15.89
CA PHE A 217 -4.28 -1.75 -17.28
C PHE A 217 -3.88 -2.90 -18.19
N SER A 218 -4.70 -3.15 -19.22
CA SER A 218 -4.49 -4.20 -20.22
C SER A 218 -4.45 -3.58 -21.61
N VAL A 219 -3.35 -3.79 -22.35
CA VAL A 219 -3.24 -3.35 -23.75
C VAL A 219 -3.76 -4.47 -24.64
N ILE A 220 -4.74 -4.15 -25.51
CA ILE A 220 -5.42 -5.12 -26.39
C ILE A 220 -5.22 -4.84 -27.88
N LYS A 221 -4.81 -3.62 -28.25
CA LYS A 221 -4.44 -3.24 -29.63
C LYS A 221 -3.50 -2.04 -29.61
N GLY A 222 -2.53 -2.00 -30.52
CA GLY A 222 -1.52 -0.94 -30.64
C GLY A 222 -0.32 -1.19 -29.74
N GLU A 223 0.53 -0.18 -29.58
CA GLU A 223 1.77 -0.23 -28.82
C GLU A 223 1.78 0.82 -27.70
N ALA A 224 2.08 0.39 -26.49
CA ALA A 224 2.06 1.25 -25.32
C ALA A 224 3.36 1.21 -24.52
N LEU A 225 3.72 2.35 -23.95
CA LEU A 225 4.66 2.47 -22.86
C LEU A 225 3.87 2.81 -21.59
N ILE A 226 3.87 1.89 -20.62
CA ILE A 226 3.38 2.16 -19.26
C ILE A 226 4.59 2.50 -18.40
N GLN A 227 4.50 3.61 -17.68
CA GLN A 227 5.53 4.07 -16.76
C GLN A 227 4.99 4.16 -15.35
N ILE A 228 5.78 3.72 -14.38
CA ILE A 228 5.41 3.72 -12.96
C ILE A 228 6.61 4.22 -12.14
N ARG A 229 6.38 5.16 -11.22
CA ARG A 229 7.40 5.69 -10.31
C ARG A 229 6.84 5.78 -8.89
N LYS A 230 7.57 5.30 -7.91
CA LYS A 230 7.20 5.46 -6.50
C LYS A 230 7.24 6.94 -6.10
N ILE A 231 6.22 7.42 -5.38
CA ILE A 231 6.18 8.79 -4.86
C ILE A 231 7.41 9.06 -3.98
N GLY A 232 8.03 10.21 -4.19
CA GLY A 232 9.24 10.62 -3.46
C GLY A 232 10.54 9.98 -3.95
N THR A 233 10.53 9.24 -5.07
CA THR A 233 11.73 8.66 -5.69
C THR A 233 11.88 9.10 -7.13
N THR A 234 13.03 8.82 -7.75
CA THR A 234 13.34 9.13 -9.15
C THR A 234 13.40 7.90 -10.06
N GLU A 235 13.31 6.69 -9.49
CA GLU A 235 13.37 5.45 -10.29
C GLU A 235 12.06 5.23 -11.03
N VAL A 236 12.12 5.11 -12.36
CA VAL A 236 10.97 4.86 -13.24
C VAL A 236 11.04 3.45 -13.79
N PHE A 237 9.95 2.69 -13.63
CA PHE A 237 9.77 1.38 -14.25
C PHE A 237 9.05 1.59 -15.59
N ASN A 238 9.62 1.06 -16.66
CA ASN A 238 9.10 1.17 -18.03
C ASN A 238 8.66 -0.20 -18.54
N TYR A 239 7.38 -0.32 -18.95
CA TYR A 239 6.81 -1.54 -19.51
C TYR A 239 6.31 -1.28 -20.92
N TYR A 240 6.85 -2.01 -21.88
CA TYR A 240 6.46 -1.96 -23.27
C TYR A 240 5.48 -3.09 -23.55
N LEU A 241 4.26 -2.76 -23.97
CA LEU A 241 3.18 -3.70 -24.22
C LEU A 241 2.66 -3.53 -25.64
N THR A 242 2.24 -4.65 -26.25
CA THR A 242 1.60 -4.65 -27.58
C THR A 242 0.30 -5.43 -27.54
N GLY A 243 -0.64 -5.06 -28.42
CA GLY A 243 -1.88 -5.81 -28.60
C GLY A 243 -1.70 -7.18 -29.30
N GLU A 244 -0.57 -7.43 -29.97
CA GLU A 244 -0.24 -8.73 -30.54
C GLU A 244 -0.02 -9.81 -29.48
N GLN A 245 0.56 -9.41 -28.34
CA GLN A 245 0.67 -10.25 -27.16
C GLN A 245 0.05 -9.51 -25.97
N PRO A 246 -1.27 -9.58 -25.80
CA PRO A 246 -1.95 -8.86 -24.72
C PRO A 246 -1.35 -9.14 -23.36
N ALA A 247 -1.12 -8.09 -22.61
CA ALA A 247 -0.52 -8.13 -21.28
C ALA A 247 -1.13 -7.07 -20.38
N TYR A 248 -0.90 -7.19 -19.08
CA TYR A 248 -1.36 -6.20 -18.12
C TYR A 248 -0.27 -5.78 -17.14
N VAL A 249 -0.51 -4.63 -16.55
CA VAL A 249 0.23 -4.10 -15.40
C VAL A 249 -0.79 -3.65 -14.36
N ASP A 250 -0.57 -4.03 -13.10
CA ASP A 250 -1.36 -3.54 -11.98
C ASP A 250 -0.65 -2.35 -11.33
N MET A 251 -1.43 -1.29 -11.09
CA MET A 251 -0.92 -0.06 -10.50
C MET A 251 -0.87 -0.19 -8.98
N PRO A 252 0.32 -0.15 -8.37
CA PRO A 252 0.45 -0.17 -6.92
C PRO A 252 0.03 1.18 -6.33
N ILE A 253 -0.53 1.18 -5.13
CA ILE A 253 -0.77 2.44 -4.40
C ILE A 253 0.55 3.16 -4.11
N TRP A 254 0.52 4.49 -4.04
CA TRP A 254 1.67 5.37 -3.85
C TRP A 254 2.71 5.30 -4.99
N TYR A 255 2.27 4.86 -6.18
CA TYR A 255 3.06 4.97 -7.39
C TYR A 255 2.32 5.81 -8.42
N THR A 256 2.93 6.92 -8.85
CA THR A 256 2.43 7.64 -10.01
C THR A 256 2.64 6.81 -11.26
N HIS A 257 1.67 6.85 -12.16
CA HIS A 257 1.71 6.06 -13.36
C HIS A 257 1.10 6.81 -14.55
N ASN A 258 1.52 6.41 -15.74
CA ASN A 258 0.95 6.86 -16.99
C ASN A 258 0.99 5.75 -18.05
N ILE A 259 0.25 5.95 -19.12
CA ILE A 259 0.29 5.13 -20.34
C ILE A 259 0.40 6.05 -21.54
N LYS A 260 1.39 5.80 -22.40
CA LYS A 260 1.65 6.54 -23.64
C LYS A 260 1.44 5.63 -24.83
N ASN A 261 0.74 6.12 -25.84
CA ASN A 261 0.72 5.49 -27.15
C ASN A 261 2.04 5.79 -27.87
N ILE A 262 2.85 4.76 -28.12
CA ILE A 262 4.14 4.84 -28.82
C ILE A 262 4.11 4.26 -30.24
N GLY A 263 2.97 3.66 -30.62
CA GLY A 263 2.73 3.14 -31.97
C GLY A 263 2.15 4.20 -32.90
N GLU A 264 2.02 3.87 -34.18
CA GLU A 264 1.44 4.75 -35.21
C GLU A 264 -0.09 4.75 -35.20
N GLU A 265 -0.70 3.62 -34.83
CA GLU A 265 -2.14 3.44 -34.76
C GLU A 265 -2.72 3.89 -33.41
N GLU A 266 -4.05 3.95 -33.36
CA GLU A 266 -4.77 4.21 -32.12
C GLU A 266 -4.56 3.04 -31.12
N LEU A 267 -4.18 3.36 -29.89
CA LEU A 267 -4.00 2.40 -28.81
C LEU A 267 -5.34 2.11 -28.13
N TYR A 268 -5.66 0.84 -27.94
CA TYR A 268 -6.84 0.38 -27.20
C TYR A 268 -6.42 -0.28 -25.88
N THR A 269 -6.96 0.24 -24.80
CA THR A 269 -6.67 -0.22 -23.44
C THR A 269 -7.97 -0.56 -22.71
N ILE A 270 -8.02 -1.72 -22.05
CA ILE A 270 -9.04 -2.05 -21.08
C ILE A 270 -8.43 -1.84 -19.70
N PHE A 271 -9.18 -1.20 -18.81
CA PHE A 271 -8.76 -1.06 -17.42
C PHE A 271 -9.91 -1.38 -16.47
N TRP A 272 -9.53 -1.97 -15.35
CA TRP A 272 -10.41 -2.30 -14.25
C TRP A 272 -9.96 -1.57 -12.99
N ILE A 273 -10.92 -1.19 -12.17
CA ILE A 273 -10.72 -0.52 -10.89
C ILE A 273 -11.68 -1.13 -9.87
N ASN A 274 -11.22 -1.36 -8.65
CA ASN A 274 -11.97 -2.11 -7.61
C ASN A 274 -13.16 -1.37 -7.02
N GLU A 275 -13.33 -0.09 -7.31
CA GLU A 275 -14.46 0.72 -6.83
C GLU A 275 -15.02 1.59 -7.95
N PHE A 276 -16.27 2.02 -7.83
CA PHE A 276 -16.85 2.96 -8.77
C PHE A 276 -16.21 4.33 -8.63
N TYR A 277 -16.09 5.04 -9.75
CA TYR A 277 -15.60 6.42 -9.72
C TYR A 277 -16.60 7.32 -8.96
N ASP A 278 -16.09 8.00 -7.92
CA ASP A 278 -16.81 9.04 -7.18
C ASP A 278 -16.06 10.36 -7.33
N SER A 279 -16.71 11.37 -7.91
CA SER A 279 -16.13 12.70 -8.08
C SER A 279 -15.88 13.45 -6.77
N ASN A 280 -16.56 13.09 -5.68
CA ASN A 280 -16.39 13.70 -4.36
C ASN A 280 -15.27 13.05 -3.55
N ASP A 281 -14.91 11.81 -3.86
CA ASP A 281 -13.78 11.07 -3.25
C ASP A 281 -13.02 10.26 -4.31
N PRO A 282 -12.35 10.93 -5.25
CA PRO A 282 -11.79 10.28 -6.44
C PRO A 282 -10.55 9.44 -6.15
N ASP A 283 -9.91 9.53 -4.97
CA ASP A 283 -8.61 8.91 -4.64
C ASP A 283 -7.62 8.97 -5.82
N THR A 284 -7.57 10.11 -6.47
CA THR A 284 -6.71 10.34 -7.66
C THR A 284 -5.98 11.65 -7.47
N TYR A 285 -4.66 11.57 -7.38
CA TYR A 285 -3.79 12.70 -7.09
C TYR A 285 -2.81 12.91 -8.24
N PHE A 286 -2.82 14.11 -8.83
CA PHE A 286 -1.94 14.43 -9.94
C PHE A 286 -0.47 14.45 -9.50
N GLU A 287 0.36 13.72 -10.22
CA GLU A 287 1.81 13.67 -10.05
C GLU A 287 2.43 13.08 -11.33
N THR A 288 3.36 13.79 -11.97
CA THR A 288 4.05 13.28 -13.17
C THR A 288 4.98 12.11 -12.81
N VAL A 289 5.10 11.16 -13.75
CA VAL A 289 6.07 10.07 -13.62
C VAL A 289 7.50 10.58 -13.79
#